data_375594d9dc7abbf61aa41ffd999b729d
#
_entry.id   375594d9dc7abbf61aa41ffd999b729d
#
_cell.length_a   1.000
_cell.length_b   1.000
_cell.length_c   1.000
_cell.angle_alpha   90.00
_cell.angle_beta   90.00
_cell.angle_gamma   90.00
#
_symmetry.space_group_name_H-M   'P 1'
#
loop_
_entity.id
_entity.type
_entity.pdbx_description
1 polymer ?
#
loop_
_entity_poly.entity_id
_entity_poly.type
_entity_poly.pdbx_seq_one_letter_code
_entity_poly.pdbx_strand_id
1 'polypeptide(L)'
;VGADFSKVTDNEEGCCILRKYEQKRHPEGALLGHGWNPEMWDRQNGEEMLEEKFPNKAVIIFSADRSCCIMNQKARNIYQFSAETCYPESYYRIMREYLNDREFIKKEFSDYMKMMNSRGVTTVKEMGFDDFYGFTDYLKELEDSEDLNLRTFFMSQPVGEGMNLVYARRMREQFTGNKIRFSGFNRMTDGTIASYKGDLKEPYENQDFCCKDPVPYEEIEKDVLAADAEDFRWSLHAQGDGAVGKITEIYQKCKKVQGKLKNRHAITDMEFTDPKDLEILGRIGVTAELYFQIMSLDPADVLINNIKQTIGAERGKYYWNRRKMQDSGMNLSGATDLPLLLTSIPESIYYSCGGYMDGRAEAFQSENTLTVPELLKAWTIGGQKNLGMEEVLGTLEEGKLADITVFDRNLLEINPVDARDARVVMTIMDGRTVFTEKSQIEKN
;
A
#
# COMPACT_ATOMS: atom_id res chain seq x y z
N VAL A 1 14.05 -0.63 1.52
CA VAL A 1 15.33 -1.25 1.89
C VAL A 1 15.94 -1.88 0.64
N GLY A 2 17.18 -1.49 0.28
CA GLY A 2 17.90 -2.03 -0.87
C GLY A 2 18.45 -0.96 -1.81
N ALA A 3 19.43 -1.36 -2.63
CA ALA A 3 20.01 -0.52 -3.68
C ALA A 3 19.09 -0.45 -4.90
N ASP A 4 19.01 0.70 -5.56
CA ASP A 4 18.18 0.89 -6.76
C ASP A 4 18.93 0.43 -8.02
N PHE A 5 18.37 -0.57 -8.69
CA PHE A 5 18.89 -1.18 -9.92
C PHE A 5 18.08 -0.82 -11.17
N SER A 6 17.11 0.08 -11.07
CA SER A 6 16.20 0.41 -12.18
C SER A 6 16.88 0.96 -13.43
N LYS A 7 18.13 1.42 -13.31
CA LYS A 7 18.93 1.99 -14.42
C LYS A 7 20.20 1.23 -14.71
N VAL A 8 20.46 0.11 -14.03
CA VAL A 8 21.69 -0.67 -14.20
C VAL A 8 21.67 -1.43 -15.52
N THR A 9 22.75 -1.30 -16.27
CA THR A 9 22.91 -1.90 -17.60
C THR A 9 24.10 -2.86 -17.71
N ASP A 10 25.03 -2.83 -16.73
CA ASP A 10 26.21 -3.68 -16.75
C ASP A 10 26.73 -4.03 -15.34
N ASN A 11 27.71 -4.95 -15.32
CA ASN A 11 28.30 -5.49 -14.09
C ASN A 11 29.06 -4.42 -13.27
N GLU A 12 29.72 -3.48 -13.93
CA GLU A 12 30.54 -2.46 -13.25
C GLU A 12 29.65 -1.48 -12.50
N GLU A 13 28.58 -1.03 -13.14
CA GLU A 13 27.57 -0.16 -12.55
C GLU A 13 26.86 -0.83 -11.40
N GLY A 14 26.42 -2.09 -11.58
CA GLY A 14 25.76 -2.89 -10.54
C GLY A 14 26.65 -3.07 -9.31
N CYS A 15 27.93 -3.41 -9.51
CA CYS A 15 28.90 -3.53 -8.42
C CYS A 15 29.10 -2.20 -7.69
N CYS A 16 29.22 -1.08 -8.42
CA CYS A 16 29.41 0.25 -7.84
C CYS A 16 28.22 0.64 -6.95
N ILE A 17 26.99 0.39 -7.39
CA ILE A 17 25.75 0.71 -6.66
C ILE A 17 25.68 -0.11 -5.37
N LEU A 18 25.94 -1.43 -5.42
CA LEU A 18 25.95 -2.29 -4.23
C LEU A 18 26.99 -1.85 -3.21
N ARG A 19 28.20 -1.53 -3.61
CA ARG A 19 29.25 -1.06 -2.71
C ARG A 19 28.91 0.28 -2.06
N LYS A 20 28.35 1.22 -2.81
CA LYS A 20 27.87 2.50 -2.25
C LYS A 20 26.75 2.28 -1.24
N TYR A 21 25.83 1.37 -1.53
CA TYR A 21 24.74 1.04 -0.61
C TYR A 21 25.30 0.41 0.67
N GLU A 22 26.17 -0.60 0.56
CA GLU A 22 26.81 -1.26 1.70
C GLU A 22 27.56 -0.24 2.59
N GLN A 23 28.37 0.64 2.01
CA GLN A 23 29.10 1.68 2.73
C GLN A 23 28.18 2.69 3.43
N LYS A 24 27.07 3.03 2.81
CA LYS A 24 26.13 4.02 3.35
C LYS A 24 25.26 3.46 4.46
N ARG A 25 24.85 2.19 4.36
CA ARG A 25 23.81 1.60 5.22
C ARG A 25 24.36 0.55 6.18
N HIS A 26 25.48 -0.09 5.87
CA HIS A 26 26.13 -1.11 6.70
C HIS A 26 25.20 -2.22 7.22
N PRO A 27 24.37 -2.86 6.36
CA PRO A 27 23.46 -3.89 6.82
C PRO A 27 24.24 -5.13 7.33
N GLU A 28 23.84 -5.68 8.47
CA GLU A 28 24.42 -6.94 8.98
C GLU A 28 24.00 -8.14 8.13
N GLY A 29 22.75 -8.15 7.63
CA GLY A 29 22.18 -9.19 6.77
C GLY A 29 22.64 -9.12 5.32
N ALA A 30 21.85 -9.68 4.42
CA ALA A 30 22.12 -9.67 2.98
C ALA A 30 22.15 -8.24 2.41
N LEU A 31 22.94 -8.01 1.38
CA LEU A 31 22.79 -6.82 0.54
C LEU A 31 21.59 -7.01 -0.38
N LEU A 32 20.65 -6.09 -0.33
CA LEU A 32 19.47 -6.11 -1.19
C LEU A 32 19.55 -5.07 -2.29
N GLY A 33 19.03 -5.44 -3.46
CA GLY A 33 18.73 -4.54 -4.57
C GLY A 33 17.31 -4.75 -5.05
N HIS A 34 16.76 -3.76 -5.75
CA HIS A 34 15.42 -3.80 -6.33
C HIS A 34 15.39 -3.06 -7.67
N GLY A 35 14.35 -3.32 -8.46
CA GLY A 35 14.13 -2.61 -9.72
C GLY A 35 14.97 -3.12 -10.90
N TRP A 36 15.64 -4.26 -10.76
CA TRP A 36 16.38 -4.86 -11.85
C TRP A 36 15.49 -5.18 -13.06
N ASN A 37 15.95 -4.79 -14.24
CA ASN A 37 15.29 -5.10 -15.51
C ASN A 37 16.13 -6.16 -16.28
N PRO A 38 15.60 -7.41 -16.46
CA PRO A 38 16.29 -8.47 -17.19
C PRO A 38 16.63 -8.14 -18.65
N GLU A 39 15.88 -7.22 -19.29
CA GLU A 39 16.13 -6.78 -20.66
C GLU A 39 17.33 -5.83 -20.77
N MET A 40 17.63 -5.09 -19.69
CA MET A 40 18.74 -4.14 -19.65
C MET A 40 20.05 -4.75 -19.17
N TRP A 41 19.97 -5.69 -18.24
CA TRP A 41 21.12 -6.35 -17.64
C TRP A 41 20.84 -7.84 -17.43
N ASP A 42 21.55 -8.67 -18.17
CA ASP A 42 21.34 -10.12 -18.18
C ASP A 42 21.60 -10.77 -16.82
N ARG A 43 20.74 -11.72 -16.45
CA ARG A 43 20.78 -12.40 -15.15
C ARG A 43 22.10 -13.14 -14.92
N GLN A 44 22.59 -13.88 -15.93
CA GLN A 44 23.81 -14.70 -15.78
C GLN A 44 25.02 -13.79 -15.52
N ASN A 45 25.14 -12.69 -16.26
CA ASN A 45 26.18 -11.70 -16.06
C ASN A 45 26.12 -11.11 -14.64
N GLY A 46 24.91 -10.84 -14.16
CA GLY A 46 24.71 -10.35 -12.80
C GLY A 46 25.12 -11.37 -11.73
N GLU A 47 24.72 -12.63 -11.87
CA GLU A 47 25.09 -13.70 -10.93
C GLU A 47 26.62 -13.92 -10.92
N GLU A 48 27.30 -13.94 -12.08
CA GLU A 48 28.76 -14.04 -12.18
C GLU A 48 29.46 -12.88 -11.47
N MET A 49 29.00 -11.64 -11.66
CA MET A 49 29.52 -10.47 -10.97
C MET A 49 29.35 -10.59 -9.45
N LEU A 50 28.18 -11.05 -8.96
CA LEU A 50 27.96 -11.21 -7.53
C LEU A 50 28.87 -12.29 -6.92
N GLU A 51 29.10 -13.40 -7.62
CA GLU A 51 30.04 -14.45 -7.16
C GLU A 51 31.48 -13.92 -7.08
N GLU A 52 31.92 -13.15 -8.08
CA GLU A 52 33.28 -12.61 -8.13
C GLU A 52 33.52 -11.49 -7.10
N LYS A 53 32.58 -10.53 -7.02
CA LYS A 53 32.79 -9.27 -6.26
C LYS A 53 32.31 -9.32 -4.81
N PHE A 54 31.37 -10.24 -4.49
CA PHE A 54 30.74 -10.37 -3.17
C PHE A 54 30.71 -11.83 -2.67
N PRO A 55 31.83 -12.58 -2.71
CA PRO A 55 31.84 -14.00 -2.36
C PRO A 55 31.52 -14.27 -0.89
N ASN A 56 31.76 -13.31 -0.01
CA ASN A 56 31.58 -13.43 1.43
C ASN A 56 30.32 -12.74 1.97
N LYS A 57 29.55 -12.08 1.11
CA LYS A 57 28.32 -11.39 1.49
C LYS A 57 27.14 -11.98 0.71
N ALA A 58 26.02 -12.30 1.37
CA ALA A 58 24.80 -12.65 0.67
C ALA A 58 24.27 -11.43 -0.08
N VAL A 59 23.96 -11.59 -1.36
CA VAL A 59 23.41 -10.52 -2.20
C VAL A 59 22.20 -11.04 -2.95
N ILE A 60 21.10 -10.25 -2.97
CA ILE A 60 19.86 -10.55 -3.66
C ILE A 60 19.35 -9.28 -4.31
N ILE A 61 19.11 -9.31 -5.62
CA ILE A 61 18.60 -8.18 -6.40
C ILE A 61 17.29 -8.61 -7.06
N PHE A 62 16.18 -8.01 -6.62
CA PHE A 62 14.84 -8.33 -7.13
C PHE A 62 14.57 -7.62 -8.46
N SER A 63 13.90 -8.33 -9.37
CA SER A 63 13.39 -7.72 -10.60
C SER A 63 12.36 -6.62 -10.33
N ALA A 64 12.18 -5.73 -11.29
CA ALA A 64 11.23 -4.62 -11.20
C ALA A 64 9.79 -5.13 -11.02
N ASP A 65 9.43 -6.22 -11.72
CA ASP A 65 8.14 -6.89 -11.63
C ASP A 65 8.04 -7.90 -10.47
N ARG A 66 9.13 -8.08 -9.70
CA ARG A 66 9.25 -9.01 -8.57
C ARG A 66 9.02 -10.49 -8.91
N SER A 67 9.07 -10.87 -10.16
CA SER A 67 8.86 -12.25 -10.61
C SER A 67 10.10 -13.15 -10.39
N CYS A 68 11.29 -12.53 -10.33
CA CYS A 68 12.56 -13.27 -10.15
C CYS A 68 13.62 -12.40 -9.45
N CYS A 69 14.80 -12.95 -9.24
CA CYS A 69 15.93 -12.21 -8.69
C CYS A 69 17.28 -12.72 -9.22
N ILE A 70 18.30 -11.87 -9.11
CA ILE A 70 19.73 -12.23 -9.18
C ILE A 70 20.20 -12.52 -7.76
N MET A 71 20.93 -13.62 -7.54
CA MET A 71 21.47 -13.95 -6.22
C MET A 71 22.75 -14.76 -6.34
N ASN A 72 23.68 -14.54 -5.40
CA ASN A 72 24.89 -15.34 -5.32
C ASN A 72 24.69 -16.64 -4.51
N GLN A 73 25.68 -17.54 -4.60
CA GLN A 73 25.64 -18.85 -3.93
C GLN A 73 25.56 -18.68 -2.40
N LYS A 74 26.17 -17.63 -1.85
CA LYS A 74 26.08 -17.31 -0.42
C LYS A 74 24.64 -17.08 0.01
N ALA A 75 23.88 -16.30 -0.77
CA ALA A 75 22.45 -16.06 -0.52
C ALA A 75 21.63 -17.33 -0.68
N ARG A 76 21.86 -18.14 -1.72
CA ARG A 76 21.17 -19.42 -1.93
C ARG A 76 21.38 -20.37 -0.75
N ASN A 77 22.59 -20.44 -0.23
CA ASN A 77 22.92 -21.33 0.90
C ASN A 77 22.25 -20.89 2.21
N ILE A 78 22.13 -19.58 2.45
CA ILE A 78 21.52 -19.03 3.67
C ILE A 78 19.99 -19.11 3.60
N TYR A 79 19.39 -18.64 2.51
CA TYR A 79 17.94 -18.45 2.43
C TYR A 79 17.19 -19.61 1.80
N GLN A 80 17.86 -20.53 1.11
CA GLN A 80 17.33 -21.80 0.57
C GLN A 80 16.07 -21.62 -0.30
N PHE A 81 16.03 -20.60 -1.17
CA PHE A 81 15.03 -20.44 -2.21
C PHE A 81 15.67 -20.26 -3.60
N SER A 82 14.90 -20.51 -4.66
CA SER A 82 15.35 -20.30 -6.03
C SER A 82 15.13 -18.86 -6.48
N ALA A 83 15.79 -18.48 -7.56
CA ALA A 83 15.59 -17.15 -8.16
C ALA A 83 14.16 -16.95 -8.68
N GLU A 84 13.46 -18.03 -9.03
CA GLU A 84 12.08 -18.02 -9.52
C GLU A 84 11.05 -18.02 -8.39
N THR A 85 11.41 -18.48 -7.20
CA THR A 85 10.54 -18.50 -6.01
C THR A 85 10.94 -17.47 -4.96
N CYS A 86 11.76 -16.50 -5.35
CA CYS A 86 12.34 -15.55 -4.40
C CYS A 86 11.32 -14.60 -3.75
N TYR A 87 10.16 -14.43 -4.33
CA TYR A 87 9.10 -13.59 -3.81
C TYR A 87 7.79 -14.40 -3.74
N PRO A 88 7.10 -14.47 -2.61
CA PRO A 88 7.24 -13.78 -1.33
C PRO A 88 8.15 -14.46 -0.29
N GLU A 89 8.65 -15.71 -0.51
CA GLU A 89 9.39 -16.48 0.51
C GLU A 89 10.65 -15.78 1.02
N SER A 90 11.40 -15.14 0.12
CA SER A 90 12.59 -14.37 0.48
C SER A 90 12.26 -13.22 1.40
N TYR A 91 11.14 -12.56 1.19
CA TYR A 91 10.72 -11.40 1.95
C TYR A 91 10.65 -11.72 3.45
N TYR A 92 10.04 -12.85 3.83
CA TYR A 92 9.94 -13.25 5.23
C TYR A 92 11.28 -13.57 5.87
N ARG A 93 12.11 -14.36 5.18
CA ARG A 93 13.40 -14.81 5.71
C ARG A 93 14.39 -13.67 5.84
N ILE A 94 14.42 -12.79 4.84
CA ILE A 94 15.33 -11.65 4.77
C ILE A 94 14.86 -10.51 5.70
N MET A 95 13.57 -10.17 5.69
CA MET A 95 13.04 -9.10 6.51
C MET A 95 13.24 -9.34 8.00
N ARG A 96 13.21 -10.60 8.45
CA ARG A 96 13.52 -10.95 9.84
C ARG A 96 14.91 -10.47 10.26
N GLU A 97 15.93 -10.65 9.42
CA GLU A 97 17.29 -10.19 9.72
C GLU A 97 17.37 -8.68 9.78
N TYR A 98 16.78 -7.99 8.82
CA TYR A 98 16.76 -6.53 8.78
C TYR A 98 16.00 -5.92 9.96
N LEU A 99 14.85 -6.47 10.31
CA LEU A 99 14.05 -5.96 11.43
C LEU A 99 14.67 -6.27 12.81
N ASN A 100 15.57 -7.24 12.90
CA ASN A 100 16.36 -7.51 14.08
C ASN A 100 17.62 -6.62 14.22
N ASP A 101 18.09 -6.01 13.12
CA ASP A 101 19.18 -5.02 13.14
C ASP A 101 18.63 -3.66 13.60
N ARG A 102 18.68 -3.43 14.92
CA ARG A 102 18.07 -2.26 15.57
C ARG A 102 18.63 -0.93 15.06
N GLU A 103 19.94 -0.82 14.85
CA GLU A 103 20.55 0.43 14.39
C GLU A 103 20.20 0.73 12.93
N PHE A 104 20.18 -0.31 12.10
CA PHE A 104 19.73 -0.20 10.72
C PHE A 104 18.28 0.26 10.65
N ILE A 105 17.37 -0.40 11.37
CA ILE A 105 15.94 -0.09 11.37
C ILE A 105 15.64 1.29 11.95
N LYS A 106 16.31 1.72 13.01
CA LYS A 106 16.16 3.09 13.54
C LYS A 106 16.37 4.13 12.46
N LYS A 107 17.43 3.98 11.68
CA LYS A 107 17.77 4.92 10.60
C LYS A 107 16.76 4.87 9.46
N GLU A 108 16.44 3.66 8.97
CA GLU A 108 15.50 3.47 7.86
C GLU A 108 14.09 3.94 8.21
N PHE A 109 13.61 3.63 9.41
CA PHE A 109 12.28 4.06 9.85
C PHE A 109 12.23 5.56 10.13
N SER A 110 13.31 6.16 10.65
CA SER A 110 13.41 7.62 10.78
C SER A 110 13.35 8.30 9.41
N ASP A 111 14.04 7.78 8.41
CA ASP A 111 14.01 8.31 7.04
C ASP A 111 12.62 8.12 6.41
N TYR A 112 11.96 6.98 6.66
CA TYR A 112 10.57 6.73 6.26
C TYR A 112 9.59 7.74 6.88
N MET A 113 9.66 7.98 8.20
CA MET A 113 8.82 8.98 8.86
C MET A 113 9.01 10.37 8.27
N LYS A 114 10.26 10.80 8.04
CA LYS A 114 10.58 12.10 7.41
C LYS A 114 10.00 12.21 6.00
N MET A 115 10.11 11.13 5.21
CA MET A 115 9.55 11.06 3.87
C MET A 115 8.04 11.22 3.91
N MET A 116 7.32 10.48 4.77
CA MET A 116 5.87 10.59 4.93
C MET A 116 5.45 11.99 5.37
N ASN A 117 6.15 12.55 6.35
CA ASN A 117 5.88 13.92 6.81
C ASN A 117 6.11 14.95 5.71
N SER A 118 7.14 14.79 4.85
CA SER A 118 7.36 15.68 3.70
C SER A 118 6.25 15.60 2.64
N ARG A 119 5.44 14.54 2.66
CA ARG A 119 4.25 14.35 1.82
C ARG A 119 2.96 14.81 2.49
N GLY A 120 3.05 15.37 3.71
CA GLY A 120 1.90 15.82 4.49
C GLY A 120 1.18 14.71 5.25
N VAL A 121 1.78 13.52 5.34
CA VAL A 121 1.18 12.36 5.99
C VAL A 121 1.60 12.30 7.46
N THR A 122 0.61 12.24 8.36
CA THR A 122 0.79 12.12 9.81
C THR A 122 0.32 10.77 10.37
N THR A 123 -0.50 10.04 9.60
CA THR A 123 -1.06 8.75 10.01
C THR A 123 -0.97 7.76 8.86
N VAL A 124 -0.50 6.55 9.14
CA VAL A 124 -0.47 5.43 8.21
C VAL A 124 -1.15 4.20 8.79
N LYS A 125 -1.72 3.37 7.91
CA LYS A 125 -2.16 2.02 8.20
C LYS A 125 -1.25 1.06 7.45
N GLU A 126 -0.42 0.34 8.18
CA GLU A 126 0.52 -0.63 7.63
C GLU A 126 -0.10 -2.03 7.60
N MET A 127 0.12 -2.77 6.51
CA MET A 127 -0.63 -3.99 6.22
C MET A 127 -0.17 -5.21 7.00
N GLY A 128 1.05 -5.25 7.51
CA GLY A 128 1.48 -6.41 8.28
C GLY A 128 2.79 -6.22 9.02
N PHE A 129 2.71 -6.11 10.34
CA PHE A 129 3.84 -6.27 11.24
C PHE A 129 3.52 -7.42 12.20
N ASP A 130 3.71 -8.65 11.73
CA ASP A 130 3.53 -9.80 12.59
C ASP A 130 4.69 -9.93 13.59
N ASP A 131 4.37 -10.49 14.75
CA ASP A 131 5.24 -10.50 15.94
C ASP A 131 6.61 -11.12 15.73
N PHE A 132 6.75 -12.04 14.81
CA PHE A 132 8.01 -12.73 14.56
C PHE A 132 9.14 -11.84 13.97
N TYR A 133 8.83 -10.57 13.62
CA TYR A 133 9.85 -9.61 13.22
C TYR A 133 10.36 -8.73 14.36
N GLY A 134 9.70 -8.71 15.53
CA GLY A 134 10.07 -7.87 16.67
C GLY A 134 9.91 -6.36 16.43
N PHE A 135 9.28 -5.95 15.32
CA PHE A 135 9.16 -4.54 14.98
C PHE A 135 8.15 -3.81 15.87
N THR A 136 7.16 -4.51 16.41
CA THR A 136 6.19 -3.95 17.35
C THR A 136 6.84 -3.47 18.65
N ASP A 137 7.87 -4.16 19.14
CA ASP A 137 8.63 -3.72 20.32
C ASP A 137 9.40 -2.42 20.02
N TYR A 138 9.95 -2.31 18.81
CA TYR A 138 10.62 -1.09 18.38
C TYR A 138 9.65 0.10 18.25
N LEU A 139 8.45 -0.11 17.69
CA LEU A 139 7.42 0.92 17.68
C LEU A 139 7.06 1.39 19.09
N LYS A 140 6.98 0.47 20.05
CA LYS A 140 6.71 0.81 21.46
C LYS A 140 7.83 1.65 22.06
N GLU A 141 9.10 1.32 21.79
CA GLU A 141 10.25 2.13 22.23
C GLU A 141 10.16 3.57 21.67
N LEU A 142 9.80 3.73 20.38
CA LEU A 142 9.63 5.05 19.75
C LEU A 142 8.46 5.84 20.34
N GLU A 143 7.36 5.18 20.67
CA GLU A 143 6.23 5.82 21.35
C GLU A 143 6.62 6.33 22.73
N ASP A 144 7.31 5.49 23.51
CA ASP A 144 7.73 5.79 24.89
C ASP A 144 8.80 6.91 24.95
N SER A 145 9.68 6.99 23.94
CA SER A 145 10.70 8.06 23.81
C SER A 145 10.16 9.36 23.21
N GLU A 146 8.91 9.40 22.77
CA GLU A 146 8.29 10.50 22.04
C GLU A 146 8.92 10.82 20.67
N ASP A 147 9.75 9.92 20.12
CA ASP A 147 10.42 10.09 18.82
C ASP A 147 9.55 9.68 17.62
N LEU A 148 8.37 9.10 17.89
CA LEU A 148 7.44 8.71 16.85
C LEU A 148 6.73 9.93 16.25
N ASN A 149 7.13 10.29 15.04
CA ASN A 149 6.59 11.42 14.27
C ASN A 149 5.59 10.99 13.19
N LEU A 150 5.05 9.77 13.30
CA LEU A 150 4.07 9.20 12.39
C LEU A 150 3.16 8.25 13.19
N ARG A 151 1.86 8.49 13.19
CA ARG A 151 0.91 7.55 13.81
C ARG A 151 0.86 6.29 12.98
N THR A 152 1.11 5.15 13.59
CA THR A 152 1.20 3.85 12.91
C THR A 152 0.13 2.91 13.41
N PHE A 153 -0.85 2.65 12.56
CA PHE A 153 -1.89 1.64 12.80
C PHE A 153 -1.51 0.40 12.00
N PHE A 154 -1.12 -0.66 12.66
CA PHE A 154 -0.63 -1.87 12.00
C PHE A 154 -1.65 -2.99 12.02
N MET A 155 -1.59 -3.85 11.01
CA MET A 155 -2.43 -5.05 10.87
C MET A 155 -1.56 -6.31 10.93
N SER A 156 -2.19 -7.45 11.14
CA SER A 156 -1.58 -8.75 10.89
C SER A 156 -1.93 -9.19 9.46
N GLN A 157 -0.93 -9.59 8.71
CA GLN A 157 -1.06 -10.21 7.39
C GLN A 157 -0.39 -11.58 7.42
N PRO A 158 -1.10 -12.61 7.92
CA PRO A 158 -0.51 -13.94 8.01
C PRO A 158 -0.26 -14.48 6.59
N VAL A 159 0.98 -14.84 6.31
CA VAL A 159 1.39 -15.45 5.05
C VAL A 159 2.02 -16.79 5.33
N GLY A 160 1.46 -17.83 4.75
CA GLY A 160 1.87 -19.21 4.99
C GLY A 160 1.43 -19.80 6.34
N GLU A 161 0.82 -18.99 7.20
CA GLU A 161 0.24 -19.38 8.49
C GLU A 161 -1.22 -18.90 8.57
N GLY A 162 -2.04 -19.53 9.41
CA GLY A 162 -3.42 -19.09 9.64
C GLY A 162 -3.52 -17.83 10.50
N MET A 163 -4.70 -17.23 10.54
CA MET A 163 -5.01 -16.09 11.40
C MET A 163 -4.69 -16.38 12.88
N ASN A 164 -3.99 -15.46 13.55
CA ASN A 164 -3.59 -15.61 14.95
C ASN A 164 -4.35 -14.64 15.88
N LEU A 165 -5.47 -15.10 16.43
CA LEU A 165 -6.27 -14.32 17.38
C LEU A 165 -5.57 -14.07 18.72
N VAL A 166 -4.68 -14.97 19.16
CA VAL A 166 -3.92 -14.78 20.40
C VAL A 166 -2.97 -13.59 20.26
N TYR A 167 -2.26 -13.52 19.14
CA TYR A 167 -1.43 -12.37 18.79
C TYR A 167 -2.26 -11.07 18.72
N ALA A 168 -3.39 -11.10 18.01
CA ALA A 168 -4.26 -9.93 17.87
C ALA A 168 -4.77 -9.37 19.19
N ARG A 169 -5.19 -10.25 20.14
CA ARG A 169 -5.61 -9.82 21.50
C ARG A 169 -4.47 -9.16 22.25
N ARG A 170 -3.27 -9.76 22.23
CA ARG A 170 -2.07 -9.20 22.87
C ARG A 170 -1.73 -7.82 22.30
N MET A 171 -1.73 -7.66 21.00
CA MET A 171 -1.44 -6.38 20.34
C MET A 171 -2.48 -5.31 20.68
N ARG A 172 -3.77 -5.65 20.69
CA ARG A 172 -4.84 -4.73 21.07
C ARG A 172 -4.71 -4.26 22.54
N GLU A 173 -4.29 -5.14 23.43
CA GLU A 173 -4.08 -4.82 24.86
C GLU A 173 -2.81 -3.99 25.07
N GLN A 174 -1.75 -4.25 24.30
CA GLN A 174 -0.47 -3.56 24.41
C GLN A 174 -0.51 -2.14 23.84
N PHE A 175 -1.22 -1.94 22.71
CA PHE A 175 -1.23 -0.67 21.96
C PHE A 175 -2.59 0.02 22.06
N THR A 176 -2.78 0.79 23.12
CA THR A 176 -4.04 1.51 23.41
C THR A 176 -3.95 3.02 23.21
N GLY A 177 -2.76 3.53 22.89
CA GLY A 177 -2.48 4.97 22.70
C GLY A 177 -3.09 5.58 21.43
N ASN A 178 -2.75 6.84 21.16
CA ASN A 178 -3.18 7.54 19.94
C ASN A 178 -2.14 7.49 18.82
N LYS A 179 -0.93 6.99 19.09
CA LYS A 179 0.16 6.95 18.11
C LYS A 179 0.35 5.57 17.49
N ILE A 180 0.15 4.50 18.25
CA ILE A 180 0.26 3.13 17.76
C ILE A 180 -0.98 2.36 18.17
N ARG A 181 -1.57 1.63 17.22
CA ARG A 181 -2.67 0.68 17.49
C ARG A 181 -2.62 -0.51 16.57
N PHE A 182 -3.07 -1.65 17.09
CA PHE A 182 -3.39 -2.80 16.26
C PHE A 182 -4.74 -2.57 15.57
N SER A 183 -4.77 -2.70 14.24
CA SER A 183 -5.93 -2.38 13.40
C SER A 183 -6.60 -3.61 12.74
N GLY A 184 -6.35 -4.81 13.25
CA GLY A 184 -7.00 -6.03 12.74
C GLY A 184 -6.16 -6.79 11.73
N PHE A 185 -6.83 -7.46 10.79
CA PHE A 185 -6.22 -8.37 9.84
C PHE A 185 -6.34 -7.89 8.40
N ASN A 186 -5.34 -8.23 7.60
CA ASN A 186 -5.31 -8.02 6.15
C ASN A 186 -5.03 -9.35 5.43
N ARG A 187 -5.59 -9.51 4.22
CA ARG A 187 -5.31 -10.66 3.34
C ARG A 187 -5.60 -10.30 1.89
N MET A 188 -4.79 -10.86 0.98
CA MET A 188 -5.11 -10.95 -0.44
C MET A 188 -6.26 -11.94 -0.63
N THR A 189 -7.33 -11.54 -1.31
CA THR A 189 -8.45 -12.42 -1.69
C THR A 189 -8.20 -13.00 -3.07
N ASP A 190 -8.10 -12.14 -4.06
CA ASP A 190 -7.73 -12.50 -5.44
C ASP A 190 -6.41 -11.84 -5.83
N GLY A 191 -5.95 -12.08 -7.07
CA GLY A 191 -4.78 -11.45 -7.64
C GLY A 191 -5.13 -10.34 -8.63
N THR A 192 -4.17 -9.96 -9.48
CA THR A 192 -4.36 -8.85 -10.41
C THR A 192 -5.18 -9.25 -11.65
N ILE A 193 -6.04 -8.35 -12.10
CA ILE A 193 -6.82 -8.52 -13.33
C ILE A 193 -5.89 -8.65 -14.54
N ALA A 194 -4.81 -7.87 -14.60
CA ALA A 194 -3.83 -7.91 -15.66
C ALA A 194 -3.18 -9.30 -15.86
N SER A 195 -3.04 -10.08 -14.79
CA SER A 195 -2.52 -11.46 -14.83
C SER A 195 -3.61 -12.52 -14.91
N TYR A 196 -4.87 -12.14 -15.12
CA TYR A 196 -6.04 -13.01 -15.13
C TYR A 196 -6.31 -13.72 -13.79
N LYS A 197 -5.85 -13.15 -12.68
CA LYS A 197 -6.00 -13.66 -11.32
C LYS A 197 -7.02 -12.89 -10.48
N GLY A 198 -7.52 -11.76 -10.96
CA GLY A 198 -8.68 -11.09 -10.39
C GLY A 198 -9.92 -11.97 -10.60
N ASP A 199 -10.70 -12.21 -9.54
CA ASP A 199 -11.91 -13.04 -9.65
C ASP A 199 -13.08 -12.21 -10.19
N LEU A 200 -13.61 -12.59 -11.34
CA LEU A 200 -14.69 -11.91 -12.05
C LEU A 200 -16.01 -12.67 -11.93
N LYS A 201 -17.15 -11.96 -11.97
CA LYS A 201 -18.50 -12.55 -12.05
C LYS A 201 -18.76 -13.21 -13.39
N GLU A 202 -18.22 -12.63 -14.46
CA GLU A 202 -18.33 -13.13 -15.83
C GLU A 202 -16.93 -13.41 -16.37
N PRO A 203 -16.76 -14.34 -17.33
CA PRO A 203 -15.46 -14.68 -17.89
C PRO A 203 -14.67 -13.46 -18.39
N TYR A 204 -13.36 -13.53 -18.33
CA TYR A 204 -12.47 -12.59 -18.98
C TYR A 204 -12.76 -12.49 -20.48
N GLU A 205 -12.46 -11.34 -21.08
CA GLU A 205 -12.66 -11.12 -22.52
C GLU A 205 -11.91 -12.17 -23.33
N ASN A 206 -12.65 -12.86 -24.23
CA ASN A 206 -12.14 -13.96 -25.05
C ASN A 206 -11.57 -15.17 -24.27
N GLN A 207 -11.98 -15.37 -23.03
CA GLN A 207 -11.66 -16.54 -22.19
C GLN A 207 -12.93 -17.27 -21.76
N ASP A 208 -12.78 -18.48 -21.22
CA ASP A 208 -13.84 -19.32 -20.69
C ASP A 208 -13.77 -19.49 -19.17
N PHE A 209 -12.96 -18.67 -18.49
CA PHE A 209 -12.79 -18.68 -17.03
C PHE A 209 -12.91 -17.27 -16.44
N CYS A 210 -13.30 -17.20 -15.16
CA CYS A 210 -13.45 -15.98 -14.38
C CYS A 210 -12.19 -15.63 -13.52
N CYS A 211 -11.37 -16.64 -13.21
CA CYS A 211 -10.12 -16.51 -12.47
C CYS A 211 -9.20 -17.68 -12.80
N LYS A 212 -7.90 -17.41 -12.96
CA LYS A 212 -6.91 -18.50 -13.18
C LYS A 212 -6.65 -19.33 -11.92
N ASP A 213 -6.62 -18.67 -10.77
CA ASP A 213 -6.30 -19.31 -9.51
C ASP A 213 -7.57 -19.41 -8.65
N PRO A 214 -7.86 -20.57 -8.04
CA PRO A 214 -9.04 -20.69 -7.17
C PRO A 214 -8.87 -19.84 -5.90
N VAL A 215 -9.92 -19.09 -5.54
CA VAL A 215 -9.95 -18.29 -4.32
C VAL A 215 -10.57 -19.09 -3.17
N PRO A 216 -9.93 -19.22 -2.00
CA PRO A 216 -10.40 -20.04 -0.88
C PRO A 216 -11.47 -19.30 -0.03
N TYR A 217 -12.63 -18.97 -0.60
CA TYR A 217 -13.67 -18.17 0.06
C TYR A 217 -14.22 -18.78 1.34
N GLU A 218 -14.30 -20.10 1.46
CA GLU A 218 -14.78 -20.76 2.68
C GLU A 218 -13.84 -20.51 3.86
N GLU A 219 -12.52 -20.55 3.61
CA GLU A 219 -11.51 -20.24 4.62
C GLU A 219 -11.55 -18.75 5.00
N ILE A 220 -11.61 -17.86 3.99
CA ILE A 220 -11.73 -16.42 4.21
C ILE A 220 -12.96 -16.08 5.05
N GLU A 221 -14.13 -16.65 4.72
CA GLU A 221 -15.37 -16.45 5.48
C GLU A 221 -15.22 -16.89 6.94
N LYS A 222 -14.65 -18.08 7.16
CA LYS A 222 -14.42 -18.62 8.50
C LYS A 222 -13.54 -17.68 9.33
N ASP A 223 -12.44 -17.20 8.75
CA ASP A 223 -11.50 -16.32 9.44
C ASP A 223 -12.10 -14.95 9.72
N VAL A 224 -12.82 -14.38 8.75
CA VAL A 224 -13.52 -13.09 8.91
C VAL A 224 -14.54 -13.16 10.03
N LEU A 225 -15.41 -14.19 10.03
CA LEU A 225 -16.45 -14.33 11.05
C LEU A 225 -15.87 -14.61 12.44
N ALA A 226 -14.78 -15.37 12.54
CA ALA A 226 -14.11 -15.63 13.80
C ALA A 226 -13.48 -14.35 14.40
N ALA A 227 -12.82 -13.55 13.58
CA ALA A 227 -12.24 -12.26 14.00
C ALA A 227 -13.34 -11.25 14.35
N ASP A 228 -14.39 -11.15 13.52
CA ASP A 228 -15.55 -10.27 13.76
C ASP A 228 -16.26 -10.61 15.08
N ALA A 229 -16.33 -11.90 15.44
CA ALA A 229 -16.89 -12.36 16.72
C ALA A 229 -16.11 -11.81 17.93
N GLU A 230 -14.84 -11.50 17.78
CA GLU A 230 -13.97 -10.92 18.81
C GLU A 230 -13.72 -9.42 18.64
N ASP A 231 -14.53 -8.77 17.80
CA ASP A 231 -14.46 -7.34 17.52
C ASP A 231 -13.14 -6.91 16.85
N PHE A 232 -12.58 -7.79 16.00
CA PHE A 232 -11.50 -7.43 15.08
C PHE A 232 -12.05 -7.18 13.67
N ARG A 233 -11.44 -6.23 12.99
CA ARG A 233 -11.75 -5.91 11.59
C ARG A 233 -10.87 -6.70 10.62
N TRP A 234 -11.34 -6.76 9.37
CA TRP A 234 -10.57 -7.19 8.21
C TRP A 234 -10.50 -6.08 7.16
N SER A 235 -9.35 -6.01 6.49
CA SER A 235 -9.14 -5.32 5.23
C SER A 235 -8.82 -6.38 4.19
N LEU A 236 -9.77 -6.69 3.31
CA LEU A 236 -9.58 -7.71 2.28
C LEU A 236 -9.25 -7.03 0.96
N HIS A 237 -8.13 -7.42 0.33
CA HIS A 237 -7.80 -6.98 -1.02
C HIS A 237 -8.73 -7.67 -2.03
N ALA A 238 -9.24 -6.92 -3.00
CA ALA A 238 -9.99 -7.45 -4.13
C ALA A 238 -9.91 -6.53 -5.34
N GLN A 239 -9.47 -7.06 -6.48
CA GLN A 239 -9.47 -6.34 -7.75
C GLN A 239 -10.70 -6.63 -8.60
N GLY A 240 -11.12 -7.90 -8.69
CA GLY A 240 -12.23 -8.33 -9.52
C GLY A 240 -13.61 -8.18 -8.86
N ASP A 241 -14.64 -7.94 -9.68
CA ASP A 241 -16.02 -7.78 -9.21
C ASP A 241 -16.61 -9.07 -8.61
N GLY A 242 -16.10 -10.23 -8.98
CA GLY A 242 -16.43 -11.53 -8.36
C GLY A 242 -15.95 -11.59 -6.92
N ALA A 243 -14.66 -11.22 -6.69
CA ALA A 243 -14.08 -11.15 -5.35
C ALA A 243 -14.80 -10.12 -4.47
N VAL A 244 -15.05 -8.90 -5.00
CA VAL A 244 -15.83 -7.86 -4.29
C VAL A 244 -17.22 -8.36 -3.93
N GLY A 245 -17.90 -9.07 -4.85
CA GLY A 245 -19.21 -9.66 -4.61
C GLY A 245 -19.20 -10.71 -3.49
N LYS A 246 -18.22 -11.61 -3.50
CA LYS A 246 -18.05 -12.63 -2.45
C LYS A 246 -17.73 -12.03 -1.09
N ILE A 247 -16.85 -11.04 -1.03
CA ILE A 247 -16.57 -10.30 0.20
C ILE A 247 -17.82 -9.57 0.70
N THR A 248 -18.63 -9.03 -0.21
CA THR A 248 -19.93 -8.41 0.15
C THR A 248 -20.84 -9.40 0.84
N GLU A 249 -20.97 -10.63 0.31
CA GLU A 249 -21.75 -11.71 0.93
C GLU A 249 -21.24 -12.06 2.34
N ILE A 250 -19.91 -12.16 2.51
CA ILE A 250 -19.26 -12.44 3.80
C ILE A 250 -19.53 -11.32 4.79
N TYR A 251 -19.30 -10.06 4.41
CA TYR A 251 -19.48 -8.91 5.31
C TYR A 251 -20.95 -8.69 5.70
N GLN A 252 -21.89 -9.11 4.87
CA GLN A 252 -23.32 -9.11 5.27
C GLN A 252 -23.63 -10.05 6.45
N LYS A 253 -22.79 -11.05 6.72
CA LYS A 253 -22.91 -11.98 7.85
C LYS A 253 -22.30 -11.45 9.14
N CYS A 254 -21.41 -10.43 9.06
CA CYS A 254 -20.72 -9.83 10.19
C CYS A 254 -21.66 -9.04 11.11
N LYS A 255 -21.19 -8.76 12.34
CA LYS A 255 -21.92 -8.00 13.36
C LYS A 255 -22.28 -6.58 12.88
N LYS A 256 -23.51 -6.15 13.18
CA LYS A 256 -24.00 -4.82 12.84
C LYS A 256 -24.56 -4.08 14.05
N VAL A 257 -24.36 -2.77 14.05
CA VAL A 257 -25.00 -1.83 14.97
C VAL A 257 -25.75 -0.81 14.12
N GLN A 258 -27.05 -0.66 14.33
CA GLN A 258 -27.91 0.25 13.55
C GLN A 258 -27.79 0.03 12.02
N GLY A 259 -27.64 -1.23 11.58
CA GLY A 259 -27.53 -1.60 10.17
C GLY A 259 -26.14 -1.42 9.54
N LYS A 260 -25.17 -0.84 10.25
CA LYS A 260 -23.77 -0.68 9.82
C LYS A 260 -22.88 -1.71 10.48
N LEU A 261 -21.82 -2.13 9.79
CA LEU A 261 -20.80 -3.03 10.33
C LEU A 261 -20.18 -2.45 11.61
N LYS A 262 -20.21 -3.24 12.70
CA LYS A 262 -19.62 -2.82 13.98
C LYS A 262 -18.11 -2.62 13.87
N ASN A 263 -17.42 -3.51 13.18
CA ASN A 263 -15.96 -3.62 13.20
C ASN A 263 -15.26 -2.93 12.01
N ARG A 264 -15.97 -2.05 11.26
CA ARG A 264 -15.39 -1.19 10.22
C ARG A 264 -14.57 -1.98 9.20
N HIS A 265 -15.09 -3.12 8.72
CA HIS A 265 -14.41 -3.88 7.67
C HIS A 265 -14.19 -3.03 6.42
N ALA A 266 -13.09 -3.30 5.71
CA ALA A 266 -12.71 -2.57 4.52
C ALA A 266 -12.43 -3.54 3.35
N ILE A 267 -12.48 -3.00 2.14
CA ILE A 267 -11.97 -3.65 0.94
C ILE A 267 -10.90 -2.73 0.35
N THR A 268 -9.74 -3.29 0.03
CA THR A 268 -8.61 -2.58 -0.55
C THR A 268 -8.57 -2.83 -2.05
N ASP A 269 -8.12 -1.83 -2.81
CA ASP A 269 -7.93 -1.82 -4.26
C ASP A 269 -9.25 -1.55 -5.02
N MET A 270 -10.14 -2.51 -5.19
CA MET A 270 -11.45 -2.35 -5.84
C MET A 270 -11.36 -1.77 -7.28
N GLU A 271 -10.49 -2.35 -8.12
CA GLU A 271 -10.27 -1.82 -9.46
C GLU A 271 -11.49 -1.97 -10.38
N PHE A 272 -12.07 -3.18 -10.43
CA PHE A 272 -13.25 -3.47 -11.24
C PHE A 272 -14.40 -3.92 -10.34
N THR A 273 -15.55 -3.23 -10.40
CA THR A 273 -16.63 -3.40 -9.40
C THR A 273 -18.03 -3.39 -10.04
N ASP A 274 -18.93 -4.23 -9.50
CA ASP A 274 -20.34 -4.20 -9.85
C ASP A 274 -21.06 -3.10 -9.03
N PRO A 275 -21.76 -2.15 -9.68
CA PRO A 275 -22.52 -1.10 -9.00
C PRO A 275 -23.51 -1.59 -7.95
N LYS A 276 -24.09 -2.79 -8.10
CA LYS A 276 -25.02 -3.36 -7.14
C LYS A 276 -24.35 -3.74 -5.82
N ASP A 277 -23.13 -4.28 -5.89
CA ASP A 277 -22.37 -4.60 -4.68
C ASP A 277 -21.95 -3.34 -3.95
N LEU A 278 -21.57 -2.28 -4.68
CA LEU A 278 -21.23 -0.98 -4.10
C LEU A 278 -22.40 -0.39 -3.30
N GLU A 279 -23.64 -0.53 -3.78
CA GLU A 279 -24.84 -0.10 -3.05
C GLU A 279 -25.04 -0.87 -1.73
N ILE A 280 -24.75 -2.16 -1.73
CA ILE A 280 -24.82 -2.98 -0.52
C ILE A 280 -23.72 -2.57 0.45
N LEU A 281 -22.46 -2.46 -0.04
CA LEU A 281 -21.29 -2.09 0.76
C LEU A 281 -21.46 -0.72 1.41
N GLY A 282 -21.96 0.28 0.67
CA GLY A 282 -22.26 1.61 1.22
C GLY A 282 -23.37 1.57 2.29
N ARG A 283 -24.43 0.78 2.05
CA ARG A 283 -25.52 0.60 3.01
C ARG A 283 -25.05 -0.02 4.33
N ILE A 284 -24.15 -1.02 4.29
CA ILE A 284 -23.63 -1.67 5.50
C ILE A 284 -22.39 -0.96 6.07
N GLY A 285 -21.86 0.08 5.41
CA GLY A 285 -20.80 0.96 5.94
C GLY A 285 -19.39 0.41 5.79
N VAL A 286 -19.10 -0.31 4.69
CA VAL A 286 -17.75 -0.74 4.34
C VAL A 286 -16.89 0.46 3.92
N THR A 287 -15.60 0.45 4.29
CA THR A 287 -14.63 1.40 3.77
C THR A 287 -13.98 0.84 2.49
N ALA A 288 -13.90 1.68 1.45
CA ALA A 288 -13.07 1.44 0.29
C ALA A 288 -11.70 2.08 0.50
N GLU A 289 -10.65 1.28 0.54
CA GLU A 289 -9.25 1.73 0.64
C GLU A 289 -8.66 1.81 -0.76
N LEU A 290 -8.55 3.02 -1.32
CA LEU A 290 -8.35 3.24 -2.74
C LEU A 290 -7.00 3.88 -3.06
N TYR A 291 -6.37 3.39 -4.10
CA TYR A 291 -5.15 3.98 -4.67
C TYR A 291 -5.52 5.07 -5.66
N PHE A 292 -5.64 6.32 -5.18
CA PHE A 292 -6.07 7.44 -6.01
C PHE A 292 -5.08 7.84 -7.11
N GLN A 293 -3.89 7.28 -7.10
CA GLN A 293 -2.83 7.48 -8.11
C GLN A 293 -2.59 6.24 -8.97
N ILE A 294 -3.43 5.20 -8.88
CA ILE A 294 -3.26 3.92 -9.60
C ILE A 294 -3.05 4.10 -11.11
N MET A 295 -3.66 5.14 -11.69
CA MET A 295 -3.54 5.47 -13.10
C MET A 295 -2.14 5.97 -13.51
N SER A 296 -1.21 6.12 -12.56
CA SER A 296 0.19 6.50 -12.81
C SER A 296 1.15 5.32 -12.94
N LEU A 297 0.69 4.09 -12.70
CA LEU A 297 1.57 2.92 -12.65
C LEU A 297 2.16 2.55 -14.01
N ASP A 298 1.40 2.75 -15.09
CA ASP A 298 1.81 2.42 -16.43
C ASP A 298 1.38 3.53 -17.43
N PRO A 299 1.97 3.58 -18.63
CA PRO A 299 1.51 4.47 -19.68
C PRO A 299 0.03 4.26 -20.01
N ALA A 300 -0.69 5.34 -20.32
CA ALA A 300 -2.14 5.33 -20.55
C ALA A 300 -2.59 4.26 -21.56
N ASP A 301 -1.86 4.11 -22.67
CA ASP A 301 -2.20 3.13 -23.70
C ASP A 301 -2.08 1.69 -23.21
N VAL A 302 -1.10 1.40 -22.33
CA VAL A 302 -0.91 0.08 -21.73
C VAL A 302 -2.09 -0.24 -20.82
N LEU A 303 -2.45 0.67 -19.91
CA LEU A 303 -3.57 0.50 -18.98
C LEU A 303 -4.91 0.32 -19.72
N ILE A 304 -5.21 1.20 -20.68
CA ILE A 304 -6.46 1.16 -21.42
C ILE A 304 -6.55 -0.11 -22.28
N ASN A 305 -5.46 -0.53 -22.91
CA ASN A 305 -5.44 -1.76 -23.70
C ASN A 305 -5.59 -2.98 -22.81
N ASN A 306 -4.97 -2.98 -21.62
CA ASN A 306 -5.12 -4.06 -20.65
C ASN A 306 -6.59 -4.21 -20.22
N ILE A 307 -7.27 -3.12 -19.85
CA ILE A 307 -8.71 -3.13 -19.52
C ILE A 307 -9.54 -3.72 -20.66
N LYS A 308 -9.28 -3.29 -21.91
CA LYS A 308 -10.02 -3.78 -23.08
C LYS A 308 -9.78 -5.27 -23.34
N GLN A 309 -8.55 -5.75 -23.16
CA GLN A 309 -8.18 -7.15 -23.41
C GLN A 309 -8.66 -8.11 -22.32
N THR A 310 -8.74 -7.63 -21.07
CA THR A 310 -9.12 -8.45 -19.92
C THR A 310 -10.62 -8.40 -19.61
N ILE A 311 -11.20 -7.19 -19.59
CA ILE A 311 -12.58 -6.94 -19.17
C ILE A 311 -13.52 -6.69 -20.35
N GLY A 312 -12.98 -6.21 -21.49
CA GLY A 312 -13.76 -5.75 -22.63
C GLY A 312 -14.21 -4.28 -22.48
N ALA A 313 -14.50 -3.65 -23.62
CA ALA A 313 -14.80 -2.21 -23.67
C ALA A 313 -16.10 -1.86 -22.92
N GLU A 314 -17.13 -2.69 -23.03
CA GLU A 314 -18.45 -2.42 -22.43
C GLU A 314 -18.43 -2.53 -20.90
N ARG A 315 -17.78 -3.56 -20.35
CA ARG A 315 -17.65 -3.73 -18.90
C ARG A 315 -16.61 -2.80 -18.32
N GLY A 316 -15.58 -2.46 -19.07
CA GLY A 316 -14.46 -1.59 -18.66
C GLY A 316 -14.87 -0.23 -18.10
N LYS A 317 -16.09 0.26 -18.43
CA LYS A 317 -16.64 1.49 -17.85
C LYS A 317 -16.82 1.46 -16.31
N TYR A 318 -16.80 0.28 -15.72
CA TYR A 318 -16.89 0.10 -14.26
C TYR A 318 -15.50 -0.01 -13.59
N TYR A 319 -14.44 0.16 -14.36
CA TYR A 319 -13.08 0.19 -13.84
C TYR A 319 -12.84 1.49 -13.07
N TRP A 320 -12.19 1.42 -11.90
CA TRP A 320 -11.98 2.55 -10.98
C TRP A 320 -13.22 3.41 -10.73
N ASN A 321 -14.36 2.77 -10.48
CA ASN A 321 -15.68 3.39 -10.36
C ASN A 321 -15.86 4.17 -9.04
N ARG A 322 -14.95 5.14 -8.78
CA ARG A 322 -14.89 5.92 -7.53
C ARG A 322 -16.14 6.74 -7.30
N ARG A 323 -16.73 7.30 -8.36
CA ARG A 323 -17.99 8.06 -8.28
C ARG A 323 -19.12 7.21 -7.71
N LYS A 324 -19.33 6.00 -8.23
CA LYS A 324 -20.37 5.11 -7.73
C LYS A 324 -20.11 4.67 -6.28
N MET A 325 -18.85 4.43 -5.89
CA MET A 325 -18.50 4.14 -4.50
C MET A 325 -18.91 5.28 -3.58
N GLN A 326 -18.56 6.52 -3.94
CA GLN A 326 -18.94 7.72 -3.20
C GLN A 326 -20.46 7.91 -3.12
N ASP A 327 -21.17 7.80 -4.25
CA ASP A 327 -22.62 7.98 -4.33
C ASP A 327 -23.40 6.89 -3.60
N SER A 328 -22.83 5.69 -3.46
CA SER A 328 -23.38 4.59 -2.66
C SER A 328 -23.20 4.81 -1.16
N GLY A 329 -22.52 5.86 -0.73
CA GLY A 329 -22.31 6.19 0.68
C GLY A 329 -21.22 5.37 1.37
N MET A 330 -20.31 4.76 0.61
CA MET A 330 -19.12 4.14 1.17
C MET A 330 -18.20 5.21 1.78
N ASN A 331 -17.48 4.86 2.85
CA ASN A 331 -16.37 5.66 3.31
C ASN A 331 -15.18 5.42 2.39
N LEU A 332 -14.64 6.47 1.77
CA LEU A 332 -13.42 6.37 0.97
C LEU A 332 -12.22 6.73 1.84
N SER A 333 -11.14 5.95 1.72
CA SER A 333 -9.87 6.15 2.42
C SER A 333 -8.73 6.08 1.41
N GLY A 334 -7.90 7.12 1.35
CA GLY A 334 -6.74 7.15 0.47
C GLY A 334 -5.66 6.16 0.93
N ALA A 335 -5.07 5.46 -0.03
CA ALA A 335 -3.98 4.52 0.18
C ALA A 335 -2.89 4.69 -0.91
N THR A 336 -1.69 4.18 -0.67
CA THR A 336 -0.54 4.36 -1.56
C THR A 336 0.08 3.05 -2.03
N ASP A 337 -0.17 1.94 -1.36
CA ASP A 337 0.46 0.65 -1.65
C ASP A 337 1.99 0.77 -1.84
N LEU A 338 2.65 1.37 -0.85
CA LEU A 338 4.09 1.56 -0.92
C LEU A 338 4.84 0.24 -1.15
N PRO A 339 5.86 0.26 -2.01
CA PRO A 339 6.51 1.42 -2.63
C PRO A 339 5.93 1.89 -3.98
N LEU A 340 4.77 1.42 -4.40
CA LEU A 340 4.25 1.66 -5.76
C LEU A 340 3.87 3.13 -6.00
N LEU A 341 3.13 3.74 -5.10
CA LEU A 341 2.49 5.05 -5.30
C LEU A 341 3.00 6.08 -4.27
N LEU A 342 4.28 6.43 -4.35
CA LEU A 342 4.93 7.33 -3.40
C LEU A 342 5.13 8.75 -3.93
N THR A 343 4.27 9.27 -4.75
CA THR A 343 4.36 10.64 -5.26
C THR A 343 3.75 11.66 -4.30
N SER A 344 3.26 12.76 -4.77
CA SER A 344 2.61 13.80 -3.98
C SER A 344 1.14 13.46 -3.74
N ILE A 345 0.60 13.69 -2.55
CA ILE A 345 -0.85 13.53 -2.29
C ILE A 345 -1.69 14.46 -3.19
N PRO A 346 -1.35 15.76 -3.38
CA PRO A 346 -2.05 16.61 -4.35
C PRO A 346 -2.11 16.08 -5.77
N GLU A 347 -1.12 15.32 -6.22
CA GLU A 347 -1.13 14.69 -7.54
C GLU A 347 -2.30 13.71 -7.74
N SER A 348 -2.85 13.14 -6.68
CA SER A 348 -4.07 12.34 -6.75
C SER A 348 -5.27 13.10 -7.32
N ILE A 349 -5.28 14.45 -7.24
CA ILE A 349 -6.29 15.32 -7.85
C ILE A 349 -6.22 15.20 -9.39
N TYR A 350 -5.01 15.19 -9.96
CA TYR A 350 -4.82 15.01 -11.40
C TYR A 350 -5.48 13.72 -11.91
N TYR A 351 -5.19 12.60 -11.24
CA TYR A 351 -5.71 11.29 -11.65
C TYR A 351 -7.18 11.09 -11.28
N SER A 352 -7.54 11.31 -10.03
CA SER A 352 -8.85 10.88 -9.50
C SER A 352 -9.96 11.94 -9.58
N CYS A 353 -9.61 13.23 -9.72
CA CYS A 353 -10.59 14.30 -9.97
C CYS A 353 -10.59 14.76 -11.43
N GLY A 354 -9.42 14.82 -12.06
CA GLY A 354 -9.28 15.15 -13.48
C GLY A 354 -9.56 13.99 -14.42
N GLY A 355 -9.37 12.75 -13.96
CA GLY A 355 -9.43 11.55 -14.82
C GLY A 355 -8.29 11.49 -15.83
N TYR A 356 -7.21 12.25 -15.61
CA TYR A 356 -6.08 12.31 -16.53
C TYR A 356 -5.13 11.13 -16.32
N MET A 357 -4.40 10.80 -17.37
CA MET A 357 -3.35 9.77 -17.38
C MET A 357 -2.10 10.34 -18.06
N ASP A 358 -0.93 9.85 -17.67
CA ASP A 358 0.33 10.29 -18.26
C ASP A 358 0.40 9.96 -19.77
N GLY A 359 0.85 10.94 -20.55
CA GLY A 359 0.95 10.81 -22.01
C GLY A 359 -0.38 10.98 -22.76
N ARG A 360 -1.49 11.32 -22.08
CA ARG A 360 -2.80 11.51 -22.71
C ARG A 360 -3.39 12.88 -22.36
N ALA A 361 -3.89 13.59 -23.40
CA ALA A 361 -4.53 14.91 -23.21
C ALA A 361 -5.98 14.82 -22.73
N GLU A 362 -6.69 13.75 -23.07
CA GLU A 362 -8.10 13.57 -22.74
C GLU A 362 -8.27 12.77 -21.45
N ALA A 363 -9.25 13.15 -20.63
CA ALA A 363 -9.63 12.40 -19.45
C ALA A 363 -10.13 10.99 -19.81
N PHE A 364 -9.79 10.01 -19.00
CA PHE A 364 -10.30 8.64 -19.09
C PHE A 364 -11.43 8.46 -18.05
N GLN A 365 -12.61 8.05 -18.52
CA GLN A 365 -13.79 7.79 -17.67
C GLN A 365 -14.07 8.95 -16.69
N SER A 366 -14.26 10.15 -17.23
CA SER A 366 -14.54 11.36 -16.44
C SER A 366 -15.77 11.24 -15.53
N GLU A 367 -16.71 10.34 -15.87
CA GLU A 367 -17.88 9.99 -15.08
C GLU A 367 -17.56 9.25 -13.78
N ASN A 368 -16.37 8.62 -13.69
CA ASN A 368 -15.91 7.90 -12.51
C ASN A 368 -15.10 8.75 -11.53
N THR A 369 -14.93 10.03 -11.82
CA THR A 369 -14.09 10.93 -11.02
C THR A 369 -14.77 11.43 -9.74
N LEU A 370 -13.96 11.85 -8.78
CA LEU A 370 -14.38 12.52 -7.55
C LEU A 370 -14.26 14.03 -7.70
N THR A 371 -14.99 14.77 -6.88
CA THR A 371 -14.68 16.19 -6.67
C THR A 371 -13.46 16.33 -5.75
N VAL A 372 -12.74 17.46 -5.84
CA VAL A 372 -11.58 17.72 -4.97
C VAL A 372 -11.93 17.66 -3.48
N PRO A 373 -13.05 18.25 -3.01
CA PRO A 373 -13.46 18.10 -1.60
C PRO A 373 -13.69 16.64 -1.16
N GLU A 374 -14.24 15.78 -2.02
CA GLU A 374 -14.45 14.36 -1.70
C GLU A 374 -13.13 13.63 -1.60
N LEU A 375 -12.20 13.88 -2.53
CA LEU A 375 -10.86 13.30 -2.49
C LEU A 375 -10.08 13.74 -1.25
N LEU A 376 -10.10 15.02 -0.90
CA LEU A 376 -9.43 15.53 0.30
C LEU A 376 -10.04 14.95 1.58
N LYS A 377 -11.36 14.73 1.62
CA LYS A 377 -12.00 14.01 2.73
C LYS A 377 -11.51 12.55 2.81
N ALA A 378 -11.30 11.88 1.70
CA ALA A 378 -10.78 10.51 1.70
C ALA A 378 -9.34 10.45 2.25
N TRP A 379 -8.50 11.45 1.97
CA TRP A 379 -7.15 11.57 2.53
C TRP A 379 -7.09 12.05 3.98
N THR A 380 -8.17 12.55 4.55
CA THR A 380 -8.24 13.09 5.91
C THR A 380 -9.23 12.30 6.77
N ILE A 381 -10.45 12.83 6.96
CA ILE A 381 -11.47 12.21 7.81
C ILE A 381 -11.88 10.79 7.36
N GLY A 382 -11.81 10.49 6.07
CA GLY A 382 -12.08 9.15 5.54
C GLY A 382 -11.11 8.11 6.05
N GLY A 383 -9.80 8.43 6.05
CA GLY A 383 -8.76 7.61 6.66
C GLY A 383 -8.99 7.43 8.16
N GLN A 384 -9.33 8.51 8.89
CA GLN A 384 -9.56 8.42 10.33
C GLN A 384 -10.83 7.60 10.68
N LYS A 385 -11.90 7.71 9.88
CA LYS A 385 -13.07 6.83 10.01
C LYS A 385 -12.74 5.37 9.77
N ASN A 386 -11.85 5.10 8.83
CA ASN A 386 -11.34 3.75 8.59
C ASN A 386 -10.64 3.18 9.83
N LEU A 387 -9.91 4.02 10.56
CA LEU A 387 -9.15 3.65 11.76
C LEU A 387 -9.96 3.72 13.07
N GLY A 388 -11.17 4.29 13.05
CA GLY A 388 -11.95 4.55 14.27
C GLY A 388 -11.41 5.71 15.11
N MET A 389 -10.77 6.68 14.46
CA MET A 389 -10.15 7.86 15.09
C MET A 389 -10.85 9.18 14.74
N GLU A 390 -11.98 9.15 14.06
CA GLU A 390 -12.69 10.34 13.57
C GLU A 390 -13.13 11.30 14.66
N GLU A 391 -13.30 10.84 15.89
CA GLU A 391 -13.66 11.69 17.02
C GLU A 391 -12.49 12.58 17.50
N VAL A 392 -11.25 12.15 17.21
CA VAL A 392 -10.04 12.84 17.70
C VAL A 392 -9.11 13.32 16.59
N LEU A 393 -9.33 12.92 15.34
CA LEU A 393 -8.48 13.22 14.18
C LEU A 393 -9.31 13.44 12.89
N GLY A 394 -8.70 14.02 11.87
CA GLY A 394 -9.20 14.07 10.49
C GLY A 394 -9.97 15.33 10.11
N THR A 395 -10.27 16.21 11.07
CA THR A 395 -10.87 17.54 10.84
C THR A 395 -10.19 18.59 11.71
N LEU A 396 -10.25 19.85 11.28
CA LEU A 396 -9.74 21.00 12.04
C LEU A 396 -10.86 21.56 12.94
N GLU A 397 -11.08 20.89 14.07
CA GLU A 397 -12.10 21.21 15.06
C GLU A 397 -11.47 21.34 16.45
N GLU A 398 -12.01 22.26 17.28
CA GLU A 398 -11.56 22.41 18.66
C GLU A 398 -11.74 21.11 19.45
N GLY A 399 -10.72 20.73 20.22
CA GLY A 399 -10.70 19.49 21.00
C GLY A 399 -10.10 18.27 20.27
N LYS A 400 -9.81 18.37 18.98
CA LYS A 400 -9.09 17.32 18.24
C LYS A 400 -7.58 17.51 18.30
N LEU A 401 -6.86 16.42 18.07
CA LEU A 401 -5.39 16.43 17.95
C LEU A 401 -4.98 17.28 16.74
N ALA A 402 -3.96 18.10 16.91
CA ALA A 402 -3.52 19.04 15.89
C ALA A 402 -2.58 18.34 14.87
N ASP A 403 -3.17 17.56 13.97
CA ASP A 403 -2.51 17.01 12.79
C ASP A 403 -2.92 17.85 11.57
N ILE A 404 -1.98 18.63 11.02
CA ILE A 404 -2.27 19.68 10.02
C ILE A 404 -1.24 19.61 8.90
N THR A 405 -1.72 19.64 7.66
CA THR A 405 -0.89 19.77 6.46
C THR A 405 -1.18 21.10 5.78
N VAL A 406 -0.12 21.86 5.50
CA VAL A 406 -0.19 23.16 4.81
C VAL A 406 0.40 23.01 3.41
N PHE A 407 -0.33 23.45 2.40
CA PHE A 407 0.09 23.46 1.00
C PHE A 407 0.44 24.89 0.54
N ASP A 408 1.26 24.99 -0.53
CA ASP A 408 1.67 26.27 -1.13
C ASP A 408 0.55 26.96 -1.92
N ARG A 409 -0.59 26.29 -2.12
CA ARG A 409 -1.74 26.79 -2.86
C ARG A 409 -3.06 26.21 -2.38
N ASN A 410 -4.17 26.86 -2.74
CA ASN A 410 -5.51 26.39 -2.40
C ASN A 410 -5.92 25.22 -3.29
N LEU A 411 -5.90 24.01 -2.73
CA LEU A 411 -6.26 22.79 -3.46
C LEU A 411 -7.74 22.73 -3.84
N LEU A 412 -8.63 23.45 -3.14
CA LEU A 412 -10.07 23.47 -3.45
C LEU A 412 -10.40 24.25 -4.73
N GLU A 413 -9.53 25.16 -5.12
CA GLU A 413 -9.70 26.04 -6.30
C GLU A 413 -8.73 25.68 -7.45
N ILE A 414 -7.90 24.64 -7.25
CA ILE A 414 -6.89 24.26 -8.24
C ILE A 414 -7.53 23.56 -9.45
N ASN A 415 -7.04 23.89 -10.66
CA ASN A 415 -7.33 23.04 -11.81
C ASN A 415 -6.62 21.68 -11.61
N PRO A 416 -7.29 20.54 -11.82
CA PRO A 416 -6.66 19.23 -11.67
C PRO A 416 -5.33 19.05 -12.44
N VAL A 417 -5.16 19.71 -13.59
CA VAL A 417 -3.88 19.67 -14.34
C VAL A 417 -2.72 20.29 -13.56
N ASP A 418 -2.99 21.36 -12.80
CA ASP A 418 -1.97 22.11 -12.04
C ASP A 418 -1.71 21.49 -10.65
N ALA A 419 -2.49 20.49 -10.25
CA ALA A 419 -2.36 19.87 -8.93
C ALA A 419 -1.02 19.16 -8.72
N ARG A 420 -0.38 18.69 -9.79
CA ARG A 420 0.94 18.04 -9.76
C ARG A 420 2.05 18.98 -9.26
N ASP A 421 1.88 20.29 -9.41
CA ASP A 421 2.84 21.30 -8.97
C ASP A 421 2.63 21.75 -7.52
N ALA A 422 1.55 21.31 -6.89
CA ALA A 422 1.26 21.67 -5.50
C ALA A 422 2.21 20.97 -4.53
N ARG A 423 2.71 21.72 -3.53
CA ARG A 423 3.72 21.26 -2.60
C ARG A 423 3.24 21.38 -1.15
N VAL A 424 3.70 20.45 -0.33
CA VAL A 424 3.56 20.54 1.13
C VAL A 424 4.62 21.50 1.66
N VAL A 425 4.20 22.58 2.31
CA VAL A 425 5.14 23.54 2.90
C VAL A 425 5.35 23.31 4.39
N MET A 426 4.39 22.70 5.08
CA MET A 426 4.51 22.35 6.49
C MET A 426 3.62 21.16 6.84
N THR A 427 4.10 20.31 7.73
CA THR A 427 3.34 19.24 8.36
C THR A 427 3.47 19.33 9.87
N ILE A 428 2.36 19.34 10.56
CA ILE A 428 2.25 19.37 12.02
C ILE A 428 1.61 18.05 12.44
N MET A 429 2.17 17.39 13.44
CA MET A 429 1.61 16.21 14.07
C MET A 429 1.55 16.42 15.57
N ASP A 430 0.37 16.26 16.16
CA ASP A 430 0.16 16.40 17.60
C ASP A 430 0.62 17.79 18.12
N GLY A 431 0.40 18.85 17.31
CA GLY A 431 0.84 20.22 17.60
C GLY A 431 2.33 20.50 17.40
N ARG A 432 3.14 19.51 17.00
CA ARG A 432 4.58 19.67 16.74
C ARG A 432 4.83 19.75 15.24
N THR A 433 5.64 20.70 14.79
CA THR A 433 6.08 20.75 13.39
C THR A 433 7.06 19.60 13.12
N VAL A 434 6.66 18.67 12.25
CA VAL A 434 7.48 17.48 11.86
C VAL A 434 8.12 17.63 10.49
N PHE A 435 7.63 18.58 9.69
CA PHE A 435 8.24 18.94 8.39
C PHE A 435 7.98 20.42 8.09
N THR A 436 9.01 21.07 7.53
CA THR A 436 8.90 22.41 6.90
C THR A 436 9.75 22.40 5.63
N GLU A 437 9.17 22.81 4.51
CA GLU A 437 9.93 23.03 3.29
C GLU A 437 10.99 24.11 3.55
N LYS A 438 12.27 23.82 3.32
CA LYS A 438 13.31 24.84 3.40
C LYS A 438 13.10 25.82 2.27
N SER A 439 12.58 27.00 2.59
CA SER A 439 12.48 28.09 1.61
C SER A 439 13.87 28.38 1.08
N GLN A 440 14.01 28.61 -0.24
CA GLN A 440 15.23 29.11 -0.88
C GLN A 440 15.52 30.58 -0.47
N ILE A 441 15.14 31.02 0.73
CA ILE A 441 15.25 32.40 1.23
C ILE A 441 16.60 32.63 1.95
N GLU A 442 17.63 31.84 1.66
CA GLU A 442 19.01 32.20 2.04
C GLU A 442 19.93 32.23 0.80
N LYS A 443 19.52 32.99 -0.21
CA LYS A 443 20.42 33.48 -1.26
C LYS A 443 19.97 34.87 -1.68
N ASN A 444 20.23 35.84 -0.84
CA ASN A 444 20.44 37.24 -1.21
C ASN A 444 21.41 37.87 -0.19
#